data_b2ce48b4a16c99408ca97c73ac6b78fc
#
_entry.id   b2ce48b4a16c99408ca97c73ac6b78fc
#
_cell.length_a   1.000
_cell.length_b   1.000
_cell.length_c   1.000
_cell.angle_alpha   90.00
_cell.angle_beta   90.00
_cell.angle_gamma   90.00
#
_symmetry.space_group_name_H-M   'P 1'
#
loop_
_entity.id
_entity.type
_entity.pdbx_description
1 polymer ?
#
loop_
_entity_poly.entity_id
_entity_poly.type
_entity_poly.pdbx_seq_one_letter_code
_entity_poly.pdbx_strand_id
1 'polypeptide(L)'
;MAHQIIELECPGCGVPITTSTQTCPQCFRPIVISTFNSVSSMSQLEINKYASAYRKAMVGNPNDKNLNMSIAFCYLKLKLYDKALPCFEKAIEDNFDNSEVYFYAAICCLQGKKAYLALRPQINKIEEYLNAATMIEPRGIYYYLWSYIKYDYYKRKFLNTKPDYIEMLKKAEQAGISVYDKEELFKILDVEKPSVL
;
A
#
# COMPACT_ATOMS: atom_id res chain seq x y z
N MET A 1 -11.10 -21.71 3.88
CA MET A 1 -9.83 -22.45 3.62
C MET A 1 -8.96 -22.37 4.86
N ALA A 2 -8.34 -23.47 5.30
CA ALA A 2 -7.45 -23.47 6.45
C ALA A 2 -6.21 -22.61 6.12
N HIS A 3 -5.88 -21.65 6.97
CA HIS A 3 -4.65 -20.87 6.80
C HIS A 3 -3.47 -21.80 7.05
N GLN A 4 -2.57 -21.87 6.07
CA GLN A 4 -1.33 -22.61 6.23
C GLN A 4 -0.47 -21.91 7.30
N ILE A 5 -0.10 -22.67 8.35
CA ILE A 5 0.80 -22.17 9.39
C ILE A 5 2.24 -22.26 8.85
N ILE A 6 2.93 -21.13 8.79
CA ILE A 6 4.29 -21.04 8.26
C ILE A 6 5.24 -20.73 9.41
N GLU A 7 6.32 -21.50 9.49
CA GLU A 7 7.42 -21.24 10.42
C GLU A 7 8.36 -20.17 9.86
N LEU A 8 8.72 -19.21 10.70
CA LEU A 8 9.70 -18.16 10.38
C LEU A 8 10.45 -17.71 11.63
N GLU A 9 11.58 -17.05 11.41
CA GLU A 9 12.30 -16.37 12.50
C GLU A 9 11.61 -15.03 12.77
N CYS A 10 11.40 -14.70 14.05
CA CYS A 10 10.85 -13.40 14.42
C CYS A 10 11.70 -12.27 13.86
N PRO A 11 11.15 -11.35 13.05
CA PRO A 11 11.94 -10.25 12.46
C PRO A 11 12.57 -9.32 13.51
N GLY A 12 11.98 -9.30 14.72
CA GLY A 12 12.46 -8.46 15.81
C GLY A 12 13.62 -9.06 16.62
N CYS A 13 13.48 -10.31 17.08
CA CYS A 13 14.42 -10.95 18.02
C CYS A 13 15.02 -12.28 17.54
N GLY A 14 14.61 -12.80 16.37
CA GLY A 14 15.17 -14.02 15.77
C GLY A 14 14.63 -15.33 16.34
N VAL A 15 13.73 -15.31 17.34
CA VAL A 15 13.18 -16.55 17.89
C VAL A 15 12.30 -17.25 16.85
N PRO A 16 12.33 -18.62 16.78
CA PRO A 16 11.42 -19.36 15.92
C PRO A 16 9.95 -19.12 16.32
N ILE A 17 9.12 -18.77 15.36
CA ILE A 17 7.70 -18.46 15.52
C ILE A 17 6.90 -18.95 14.33
N THR A 18 5.59 -18.85 14.39
CA THR A 18 4.70 -19.21 13.28
C THR A 18 3.79 -18.04 12.91
N THR A 19 3.29 -18.01 11.68
CA THR A 19 2.31 -17.02 11.20
C THR A 19 0.94 -17.13 11.90
N SER A 20 0.70 -18.13 12.73
CA SER A 20 -0.51 -18.23 13.54
C SER A 20 -0.55 -17.23 14.70
N THR A 21 0.61 -16.72 15.11
CA THR A 21 0.72 -15.70 16.15
C THR A 21 0.82 -14.31 15.51
N GLN A 22 -0.01 -13.36 15.97
CA GLN A 22 0.03 -11.99 15.46
C GLN A 22 1.21 -11.18 16.00
N THR A 23 1.62 -11.49 17.24
CA THR A 23 2.66 -10.76 17.97
C THR A 23 3.64 -11.74 18.59
N CYS A 24 4.94 -11.46 18.50
CA CYS A 24 5.97 -12.28 19.10
C CYS A 24 5.85 -12.32 20.64
N PRO A 25 5.80 -13.49 21.27
CA PRO A 25 5.66 -13.59 22.72
C PRO A 25 6.90 -13.10 23.49
N GLN A 26 8.06 -12.99 22.85
CA GLN A 26 9.29 -12.53 23.51
C GLN A 26 9.57 -11.03 23.35
N CYS A 27 9.38 -10.47 22.16
CA CYS A 27 9.72 -9.06 21.89
C CYS A 27 8.50 -8.18 21.63
N PHE A 28 7.30 -8.75 21.65
CA PHE A 28 6.00 -8.08 21.45
C PHE A 28 5.86 -7.32 20.12
N ARG A 29 6.70 -7.62 19.13
CA ARG A 29 6.61 -7.04 17.79
C ARG A 29 5.64 -7.81 16.91
N PRO A 30 4.97 -7.14 15.95
CA PRO A 30 4.07 -7.81 15.02
C PRO A 30 4.84 -8.84 14.17
N ILE A 31 4.22 -9.99 13.92
CA ILE A 31 4.77 -11.07 13.09
C ILE A 31 4.19 -10.99 11.69
N VAL A 32 2.91 -10.67 11.57
CA VAL A 32 2.22 -10.41 10.31
C VAL A 32 1.89 -8.93 10.23
N ILE A 33 2.31 -8.29 9.15
CA ILE A 33 2.03 -6.87 8.90
C ILE A 33 0.80 -6.81 8.00
N SER A 34 -0.31 -6.34 8.56
CA SER A 34 -1.60 -6.23 7.87
C SER A 34 -1.93 -4.80 7.44
N THR A 35 -1.24 -3.80 7.98
CA THR A 35 -1.46 -2.37 7.68
C THR A 35 -0.13 -1.63 7.55
N PHE A 36 -0.13 -0.53 6.79
CA PHE A 36 1.06 0.33 6.66
C PHE A 36 1.46 0.99 7.98
N ASN A 37 0.51 1.27 8.85
CA ASN A 37 0.78 1.88 10.16
C ASN A 37 1.74 1.02 11.01
N SER A 38 1.70 -0.29 10.87
CA SER A 38 2.59 -1.21 11.60
C SER A 38 4.07 -1.01 11.24
N VAL A 39 4.38 -0.47 10.06
CA VAL A 39 5.75 -0.24 9.58
C VAL A 39 6.11 1.24 9.48
N SER A 40 5.14 2.14 9.56
CA SER A 40 5.34 3.59 9.33
C SER A 40 6.38 4.20 10.27
N SER A 41 6.41 3.79 11.53
CA SER A 41 7.33 4.27 12.58
C SER A 41 8.64 3.48 12.67
N MET A 42 8.77 2.35 11.95
CA MET A 42 9.98 1.52 12.00
C MET A 42 11.16 2.21 11.31
N SER A 43 12.35 2.06 11.88
CA SER A 43 13.61 2.51 11.26
C SER A 43 13.93 1.67 10.02
N GLN A 44 14.79 2.19 9.14
CA GLN A 44 15.22 1.48 7.94
C GLN A 44 15.92 0.15 8.26
N LEU A 45 16.68 0.09 9.35
CA LEU A 45 17.35 -1.13 9.80
C LEU A 45 16.32 -2.20 10.22
N GLU A 46 15.29 -1.81 10.95
CA GLU A 46 14.21 -2.71 11.36
C GLU A 46 13.45 -3.25 10.16
N ILE A 47 13.03 -2.38 9.25
CA ILE A 47 12.32 -2.78 8.03
C ILE A 47 13.15 -3.77 7.19
N ASN A 48 14.45 -3.57 7.08
CA ASN A 48 15.33 -4.49 6.36
C ASN A 48 15.38 -5.88 7.03
N LYS A 49 15.36 -5.96 8.37
CA LYS A 49 15.27 -7.24 9.10
C LYS A 49 13.93 -7.94 8.78
N TYR A 50 12.82 -7.21 8.84
CA TYR A 50 11.51 -7.72 8.49
C TYR A 50 11.46 -8.24 7.05
N ALA A 51 11.88 -7.44 6.08
CA ALA A 51 11.91 -7.84 4.68
C ALA A 51 12.82 -9.07 4.45
N SER A 52 13.92 -9.21 5.18
CA SER A 52 14.81 -10.37 5.10
C SER A 52 14.14 -11.64 5.65
N ALA A 53 13.48 -11.55 6.82
CA ALA A 53 12.78 -12.68 7.43
C ALA A 53 11.64 -13.18 6.52
N TYR A 54 10.82 -12.27 6.00
CA TYR A 54 9.74 -12.65 5.08
C TYR A 54 10.26 -13.25 3.77
N ARG A 55 11.34 -12.71 3.17
CA ARG A 55 11.94 -13.31 1.97
C ARG A 55 12.38 -14.75 2.21
N LYS A 56 12.99 -15.04 3.36
CA LYS A 56 13.38 -16.42 3.71
C LYS A 56 12.15 -17.34 3.80
N ALA A 57 11.10 -16.90 4.50
CA ALA A 57 9.87 -17.66 4.65
C ALA A 57 9.14 -17.89 3.31
N MET A 58 9.19 -16.91 2.40
CA MET A 58 8.58 -17.00 1.06
C MET A 58 9.26 -17.99 0.12
N VAL A 59 10.50 -18.40 0.37
CA VAL A 59 11.18 -19.43 -0.47
C VAL A 59 10.37 -20.71 -0.52
N GLY A 60 9.80 -21.14 0.61
CA GLY A 60 8.94 -22.32 0.68
C GLY A 60 7.44 -22.04 0.45
N ASN A 61 7.03 -20.77 0.53
CA ASN A 61 5.62 -20.36 0.55
C ASN A 61 5.39 -19.10 -0.31
N PRO A 62 5.68 -19.13 -1.62
CA PRO A 62 5.71 -17.93 -2.47
C PRO A 62 4.35 -17.29 -2.71
N ASN A 63 3.27 -18.03 -2.49
CA ASN A 63 1.90 -17.58 -2.73
C ASN A 63 1.13 -17.30 -1.42
N ASP A 64 1.79 -17.41 -0.24
CA ASP A 64 1.09 -17.06 1.00
C ASP A 64 0.74 -15.57 1.05
N LYS A 65 -0.55 -15.27 1.20
CA LYS A 65 -1.07 -13.90 1.15
C LYS A 65 -0.56 -13.00 2.27
N ASN A 66 -0.41 -13.56 3.49
CA ASN A 66 0.03 -12.80 4.66
C ASN A 66 1.50 -12.42 4.54
N LEU A 67 2.34 -13.35 4.03
CA LEU A 67 3.75 -13.05 3.75
C LEU A 67 3.90 -12.05 2.61
N ASN A 68 3.14 -12.22 1.51
CA ASN A 68 3.14 -11.27 0.40
C ASN A 68 2.70 -9.87 0.85
N MET A 69 1.61 -9.76 1.61
CA MET A 69 1.16 -8.49 2.16
C MET A 69 2.21 -7.87 3.10
N SER A 70 2.77 -8.66 4.02
CA SER A 70 3.75 -8.18 4.99
C SER A 70 5.03 -7.66 4.33
N ILE A 71 5.57 -8.39 3.34
CA ILE A 71 6.77 -7.94 2.62
C ILE A 71 6.47 -6.75 1.71
N ALA A 72 5.26 -6.67 1.13
CA ALA A 72 4.85 -5.54 0.31
C ALA A 72 4.86 -4.23 1.11
N PHE A 73 4.35 -4.23 2.35
CA PHE A 73 4.44 -3.07 3.23
C PHE A 73 5.88 -2.71 3.61
N CYS A 74 6.75 -3.70 3.81
CA CYS A 74 8.18 -3.45 4.03
C CYS A 74 8.82 -2.78 2.81
N TYR A 75 8.58 -3.29 1.60
CA TYR A 75 9.10 -2.70 0.36
C TYR A 75 8.53 -1.30 0.11
N LEU A 76 7.25 -1.08 0.37
CA LEU A 76 6.62 0.24 0.26
C LEU A 76 7.32 1.26 1.19
N LYS A 77 7.54 0.90 2.46
CA LYS A 77 8.26 1.74 3.41
C LYS A 77 9.69 2.06 2.98
N LEU A 78 10.34 1.12 2.30
CA LEU A 78 11.67 1.30 1.69
C LEU A 78 11.63 2.02 0.34
N LYS A 79 10.46 2.44 -0.15
CA LYS A 79 10.24 3.04 -1.48
C LYS A 79 10.67 2.15 -2.66
N LEU A 80 10.67 0.84 -2.44
CA LEU A 80 10.95 -0.18 -3.46
C LEU A 80 9.64 -0.59 -4.15
N TYR A 81 9.00 0.36 -4.83
CA TYR A 81 7.66 0.22 -5.42
C TYR A 81 7.58 -0.90 -6.45
N ASP A 82 8.63 -1.09 -7.24
CA ASP A 82 8.78 -2.16 -8.23
C ASP A 82 8.72 -3.56 -7.62
N LYS A 83 9.19 -3.70 -6.37
CA LYS A 83 9.12 -4.97 -5.61
C LYS A 83 7.84 -5.09 -4.78
N ALA A 84 7.30 -3.96 -4.31
CA ALA A 84 6.07 -3.95 -3.53
C ALA A 84 4.85 -4.33 -4.36
N LEU A 85 4.72 -3.78 -5.58
CA LEU A 85 3.55 -3.97 -6.44
C LEU A 85 3.24 -5.45 -6.72
N PRO A 86 4.17 -6.30 -7.20
CA PRO A 86 3.88 -7.72 -7.42
C PRO A 86 3.45 -8.47 -6.16
N CYS A 87 3.97 -8.07 -5.00
CA CYS A 87 3.58 -8.67 -3.72
C CYS A 87 2.17 -8.26 -3.30
N PHE A 88 1.79 -6.99 -3.51
CA PHE A 88 0.40 -6.56 -3.30
C PHE A 88 -0.55 -7.25 -4.28
N GLU A 89 -0.20 -7.39 -5.54
CA GLU A 89 -1.02 -8.09 -6.54
C GLU A 89 -1.29 -9.55 -6.12
N LYS A 90 -0.27 -10.28 -5.66
CA LYS A 90 -0.46 -11.63 -5.13
C LYS A 90 -1.33 -11.66 -3.85
N ALA A 91 -1.20 -10.66 -2.99
CA ALA A 91 -2.05 -10.55 -1.82
C ALA A 91 -3.52 -10.28 -2.19
N ILE A 92 -3.78 -9.56 -3.28
CA ILE A 92 -5.12 -9.27 -3.81
C ILE A 92 -5.78 -10.55 -4.36
N GLU A 93 -5.04 -11.43 -5.06
CA GLU A 93 -5.58 -12.65 -5.69
C GLU A 93 -6.37 -13.51 -4.70
N ASP A 94 -5.98 -13.54 -3.42
CA ASP A 94 -6.62 -14.35 -2.38
C ASP A 94 -7.36 -13.54 -1.30
N ASN A 95 -7.39 -12.20 -1.40
CA ASN A 95 -7.96 -11.33 -0.38
C ASN A 95 -8.64 -10.10 -0.99
N PHE A 96 -9.82 -10.33 -1.58
CA PHE A 96 -10.60 -9.30 -2.27
C PHE A 96 -11.21 -8.24 -1.33
N ASP A 97 -11.22 -8.47 -0.02
CA ASP A 97 -11.92 -7.63 0.95
C ASP A 97 -11.01 -6.61 1.66
N ASN A 98 -9.72 -6.57 1.33
CA ASN A 98 -8.78 -5.63 1.95
C ASN A 98 -8.57 -4.38 1.10
N SER A 99 -9.30 -3.31 1.41
CA SER A 99 -9.23 -2.03 0.70
C SER A 99 -7.83 -1.39 0.71
N GLU A 100 -7.06 -1.57 1.79
CA GLU A 100 -5.71 -1.00 1.91
C GLU A 100 -4.73 -1.59 0.91
N VAL A 101 -4.83 -2.89 0.61
CA VAL A 101 -3.93 -3.55 -0.35
C VAL A 101 -4.10 -2.95 -1.74
N TYR A 102 -5.34 -2.72 -2.18
CA TYR A 102 -5.62 -2.04 -3.44
C TYR A 102 -5.10 -0.61 -3.47
N PHE A 103 -5.32 0.13 -2.39
CA PHE A 103 -4.85 1.51 -2.27
C PHE A 103 -3.32 1.61 -2.41
N TYR A 104 -2.58 0.76 -1.70
CA TYR A 104 -1.12 0.78 -1.78
C TYR A 104 -0.57 0.20 -3.09
N ALA A 105 -1.28 -0.75 -3.72
CA ALA A 105 -0.96 -1.18 -5.08
C ALA A 105 -1.08 -0.01 -6.07
N ALA A 106 -2.14 0.83 -5.96
CA ALA A 106 -2.30 2.03 -6.76
C ALA A 106 -1.13 3.01 -6.59
N ILE A 107 -0.66 3.22 -5.35
CA ILE A 107 0.52 4.05 -5.06
C ILE A 107 1.77 3.48 -5.75
N CYS A 108 2.00 2.17 -5.64
CA CYS A 108 3.17 1.50 -6.22
C CYS A 108 3.22 1.61 -7.74
N CYS A 109 2.08 1.71 -8.43
CA CYS A 109 2.04 1.92 -9.88
C CYS A 109 2.70 3.23 -10.32
N LEU A 110 2.77 4.25 -9.46
CA LEU A 110 3.45 5.52 -9.75
C LEU A 110 4.97 5.45 -9.62
N GLN A 111 5.51 4.46 -8.92
CA GLN A 111 6.96 4.26 -8.76
C GLN A 111 7.72 5.49 -8.25
N GLY A 112 7.17 6.26 -7.32
CA GLY A 112 7.78 7.49 -6.81
C GLY A 112 7.83 8.64 -7.83
N LYS A 113 7.00 8.59 -8.88
CA LYS A 113 6.94 9.62 -9.93
C LYS A 113 5.61 10.35 -9.91
N LYS A 114 5.61 11.61 -10.38
CA LYS A 114 4.37 12.37 -10.57
C LYS A 114 3.45 11.65 -11.56
N ALA A 115 2.15 11.66 -11.30
CA ALA A 115 1.16 11.01 -12.18
C ALA A 115 1.20 11.58 -13.62
N TYR A 116 1.59 12.85 -13.76
CA TYR A 116 1.80 13.48 -15.06
C TYR A 116 2.76 12.69 -15.98
N LEU A 117 3.78 12.02 -15.41
CA LEU A 117 4.78 11.24 -16.15
C LEU A 117 4.35 9.80 -16.44
N ALA A 118 3.25 9.35 -15.84
CA ALA A 118 2.77 7.98 -16.02
C ALA A 118 2.22 7.75 -17.43
N LEU A 119 2.30 6.49 -17.88
CA LEU A 119 1.67 6.05 -19.12
C LEU A 119 0.17 5.77 -18.89
N ARG A 120 -0.62 5.86 -19.95
CA ARG A 120 -2.07 5.64 -19.88
C ARG A 120 -2.46 4.27 -19.27
N PRO A 121 -1.81 3.14 -19.61
CA PRO A 121 -2.12 1.86 -18.98
C PRO A 121 -1.89 1.85 -17.46
N GLN A 122 -0.83 2.54 -16.97
CA GLN A 122 -0.57 2.68 -15.54
C GLN A 122 -1.70 3.46 -14.84
N ILE A 123 -2.15 4.58 -15.44
CA ILE A 123 -3.26 5.37 -14.91
C ILE A 123 -4.55 4.56 -14.87
N ASN A 124 -4.87 3.80 -15.91
CA ASN A 124 -6.04 2.93 -15.92
C ASN A 124 -5.98 1.92 -14.76
N LYS A 125 -4.84 1.27 -14.56
CA LYS A 125 -4.64 0.31 -13.47
C LYS A 125 -4.76 0.96 -12.09
N ILE A 126 -4.24 2.18 -11.91
CA ILE A 126 -4.41 2.96 -10.68
C ILE A 126 -5.90 3.22 -10.41
N GLU A 127 -6.65 3.63 -11.45
CA GLU A 127 -8.09 3.92 -11.31
C GLU A 127 -8.90 2.64 -11.01
N GLU A 128 -8.54 1.49 -11.58
CA GLU A 128 -9.13 0.18 -11.25
C GLU A 128 -8.90 -0.17 -9.77
N TYR A 129 -7.68 -0.03 -9.27
CA TYR A 129 -7.39 -0.28 -7.86
C TYR A 129 -8.10 0.69 -6.92
N LEU A 130 -8.14 1.99 -7.24
CA LEU A 130 -8.84 2.97 -6.42
C LEU A 130 -10.35 2.73 -6.42
N ASN A 131 -10.91 2.32 -7.55
CA ASN A 131 -12.32 1.93 -7.63
C ASN A 131 -12.59 0.73 -6.72
N ALA A 132 -11.78 -0.33 -6.80
CA ALA A 132 -11.91 -1.50 -5.93
C ALA A 132 -11.79 -1.11 -4.44
N ALA A 133 -10.77 -0.32 -4.08
CA ALA A 133 -10.58 0.14 -2.71
C ALA A 133 -11.80 0.91 -2.16
N THR A 134 -12.34 1.84 -2.97
CA THR A 134 -13.50 2.66 -2.56
C THR A 134 -14.83 1.89 -2.53
N MET A 135 -14.96 0.83 -3.32
CA MET A 135 -16.12 -0.07 -3.25
C MET A 135 -16.13 -0.94 -2.00
N ILE A 136 -14.95 -1.36 -1.54
CA ILE A 136 -14.81 -2.15 -0.30
C ILE A 136 -15.02 -1.25 0.91
N GLU A 137 -14.31 -0.10 0.94
CA GLU A 137 -14.36 0.85 2.04
C GLU A 137 -14.16 2.28 1.51
N PRO A 138 -15.17 3.17 1.62
CA PRO A 138 -15.09 4.55 1.09
C PRO A 138 -14.30 5.48 2.03
N ARG A 139 -12.96 5.36 2.09
CA ARG A 139 -12.09 6.20 2.92
C ARG A 139 -11.65 7.48 2.21
N GLY A 140 -11.58 8.60 2.96
CA GLY A 140 -11.19 9.91 2.41
C GLY A 140 -9.84 9.91 1.69
N ILE A 141 -8.85 9.17 2.21
CA ILE A 141 -7.52 9.08 1.61
C ILE A 141 -7.52 8.45 0.21
N TYR A 142 -8.46 7.51 -0.07
CA TYR A 142 -8.57 6.86 -1.39
C TYR A 142 -9.10 7.84 -2.44
N TYR A 143 -10.15 8.59 -2.11
CA TYR A 143 -10.68 9.64 -2.97
C TYR A 143 -9.68 10.79 -3.16
N TYR A 144 -8.86 11.09 -2.14
CA TYR A 144 -7.84 12.11 -2.24
C TYR A 144 -6.69 11.72 -3.18
N LEU A 145 -6.20 10.48 -3.11
CA LEU A 145 -5.27 9.97 -4.12
C LEU A 145 -5.90 10.02 -5.51
N TRP A 146 -7.17 9.66 -5.64
CA TRP A 146 -7.87 9.72 -6.91
C TRP A 146 -7.99 11.16 -7.42
N SER A 147 -8.25 12.14 -6.54
CA SER A 147 -8.25 13.56 -6.91
C SER A 147 -6.89 14.01 -7.42
N TYR A 148 -5.80 13.56 -6.78
CA TYR A 148 -4.44 13.80 -7.25
C TYR A 148 -4.20 13.25 -8.67
N ILE A 149 -4.61 12.00 -8.94
CA ILE A 149 -4.51 11.41 -10.29
C ILE A 149 -5.31 12.23 -11.30
N LYS A 150 -6.57 12.59 -10.98
CA LYS A 150 -7.42 13.41 -11.85
C LYS A 150 -6.83 14.79 -12.13
N TYR A 151 -6.19 15.41 -11.13
CA TYR A 151 -5.52 16.69 -11.32
C TYR A 151 -4.22 16.54 -12.09
N ASP A 152 -3.26 15.77 -11.59
CA ASP A 152 -1.87 15.75 -12.09
C ASP A 152 -1.76 15.09 -13.46
N TYR A 153 -2.55 14.06 -13.75
CA TYR A 153 -2.54 13.40 -15.07
C TYR A 153 -3.54 14.03 -16.05
N TYR A 154 -4.82 14.14 -15.67
CA TYR A 154 -5.84 14.57 -16.62
C TYR A 154 -5.90 16.09 -16.77
N LYS A 155 -6.10 16.84 -15.69
CA LYS A 155 -6.27 18.31 -15.77
C LYS A 155 -5.05 19.01 -16.35
N ARG A 156 -3.84 18.64 -15.91
CA ARG A 156 -2.61 19.26 -16.41
C ARG A 156 -2.29 18.92 -17.86
N LYS A 157 -2.80 17.80 -18.37
CA LYS A 157 -2.69 17.40 -19.79
C LYS A 157 -3.88 17.88 -20.63
N PHE A 158 -4.76 18.71 -20.06
CA PHE A 158 -5.98 19.20 -20.72
C PHE A 158 -6.92 18.07 -21.17
N LEU A 159 -6.92 16.94 -20.48
CA LEU A 159 -7.80 15.82 -20.75
C LEU A 159 -9.08 15.95 -19.91
N ASN A 160 -10.23 15.92 -20.57
CA ASN A 160 -11.51 15.90 -19.89
C ASN A 160 -11.79 14.50 -19.32
N THR A 161 -12.22 14.46 -18.07
CA THR A 161 -12.61 13.21 -17.39
C THR A 161 -13.74 13.48 -16.40
N LYS A 162 -14.62 12.50 -16.23
CA LYS A 162 -15.64 12.48 -15.18
C LYS A 162 -15.49 11.20 -14.35
N PRO A 163 -15.58 11.29 -13.04
CA PRO A 163 -15.58 12.53 -12.23
C PRO A 163 -14.25 13.30 -12.39
N ASP A 164 -14.29 14.62 -12.23
CA ASP A 164 -13.09 15.45 -12.25
C ASP A 164 -12.38 15.48 -10.87
N TYR A 165 -11.25 16.19 -10.77
CA TYR A 165 -10.48 16.24 -9.52
C TYR A 165 -11.21 16.98 -8.39
N ILE A 166 -12.06 17.98 -8.70
CA ILE A 166 -12.83 18.74 -7.70
C ILE A 166 -13.93 17.85 -7.12
N GLU A 167 -14.61 17.08 -7.96
CA GLU A 167 -15.62 16.11 -7.53
C GLU A 167 -15.01 15.06 -6.60
N MET A 168 -13.80 14.54 -6.93
CA MET A 168 -13.08 13.59 -6.08
C MET A 168 -12.59 14.22 -4.79
N LEU A 169 -12.13 15.47 -4.81
CA LEU A 169 -11.72 16.19 -3.61
C LEU A 169 -12.89 16.39 -2.63
N LYS A 170 -14.07 16.75 -3.15
CA LYS A 170 -15.29 16.84 -2.32
C LYS A 170 -15.66 15.51 -1.68
N LYS A 171 -15.54 14.39 -2.41
CA LYS A 171 -15.75 13.04 -1.84
C LYS A 171 -14.74 12.71 -0.75
N ALA A 172 -13.49 13.11 -0.91
CA ALA A 172 -12.46 12.91 0.10
C ALA A 172 -12.78 13.68 1.40
N GLU A 173 -13.23 14.93 1.28
CA GLU A 173 -13.66 15.76 2.41
C GLU A 173 -14.89 15.18 3.11
N GLN A 174 -15.90 14.75 2.36
CA GLN A 174 -17.10 14.10 2.90
C GLN A 174 -16.78 12.78 3.62
N ALA A 175 -15.77 12.05 3.17
CA ALA A 175 -15.29 10.81 3.80
C ALA A 175 -14.28 11.06 4.94
N GLY A 176 -14.07 12.31 5.36
CA GLY A 176 -13.35 12.65 6.58
C GLY A 176 -11.81 12.58 6.46
N ILE A 177 -11.23 13.09 5.35
CA ILE A 177 -9.77 13.16 5.24
C ILE A 177 -9.17 14.22 6.17
N SER A 178 -8.09 13.87 6.87
CA SER A 178 -7.34 14.80 7.73
C SER A 178 -6.18 15.48 6.97
N VAL A 179 -5.66 16.58 7.53
CA VAL A 179 -4.44 17.23 7.02
C VAL A 179 -3.25 16.28 7.12
N TYR A 180 -3.16 15.51 8.20
CA TYR A 180 -2.11 14.52 8.39
C TYR A 180 -2.12 13.45 7.29
N ASP A 181 -3.30 12.90 6.95
CA ASP A 181 -3.42 11.91 5.87
C ASP A 181 -2.94 12.46 4.52
N LYS A 182 -3.24 13.73 4.23
CA LYS A 182 -2.80 14.41 3.00
C LYS A 182 -1.27 14.48 2.93
N GLU A 183 -0.62 14.87 4.03
CA GLU A 183 0.84 14.97 4.08
C GLU A 183 1.52 13.60 4.00
N GLU A 184 1.02 12.61 4.75
CA GLU A 184 1.56 11.25 4.74
C GLU A 184 1.42 10.60 3.37
N LEU A 185 0.32 10.82 2.65
CA LEU A 185 0.15 10.32 1.30
C LEU A 185 1.30 10.79 0.38
N PHE A 186 1.62 12.07 0.38
CA PHE A 186 2.68 12.60 -0.50
C PHE A 186 4.09 12.16 -0.08
N LYS A 187 4.31 11.88 1.21
CA LYS A 187 5.55 11.23 1.69
C LYS A 187 5.67 9.79 1.16
N ILE A 188 4.56 9.04 1.17
CA ILE A 188 4.52 7.66 0.65
C ILE A 188 4.66 7.64 -0.87
N LEU A 189 4.04 8.59 -1.58
CA LEU A 189 4.15 8.75 -3.03
C LEU A 189 5.55 9.19 -3.48
N ASP A 190 6.36 9.77 -2.58
CA ASP A 190 7.66 10.35 -2.86
C ASP A 190 7.62 11.48 -3.91
N VAL A 191 6.58 12.28 -3.88
CA VAL A 191 6.38 13.43 -4.79
C VAL A 191 5.89 14.64 -4.02
N GLU A 192 6.14 15.82 -4.57
CA GLU A 192 5.67 17.08 -4.02
C GLU A 192 4.16 17.23 -4.18
N LYS A 193 3.48 17.67 -3.10
CA LYS A 193 2.05 17.94 -3.13
C LYS A 193 1.74 19.16 -4.00
N PRO A 194 0.81 19.07 -4.98
CA PRO A 194 0.33 20.23 -5.72
C PRO A 194 -0.37 21.25 -4.80
N SER A 195 -0.11 22.54 -5.03
CA SER A 195 -0.70 23.63 -4.22
C SER A 195 -2.22 23.72 -4.28
N VAL A 196 -2.84 23.10 -5.27
CA VAL A 196 -4.31 23.08 -5.45
C VAL A 196 -5.01 21.96 -4.68
N LEU A 197 -4.26 21.05 -4.07
CA LEU A 197 -4.73 19.94 -3.24
C LEU A 197 -4.25 20.12 -1.79
#